data_8d11ab11a6c71ce235aac2098d9489a6
#
_entry.id   8d11ab11a6c71ce235aac2098d9489a6
#
_cell.length_a   1.000
_cell.length_b   1.000
_cell.length_c   1.000
_cell.angle_alpha   90.00
_cell.angle_beta   90.00
_cell.angle_gamma   90.00
#
_symmetry.space_group_name_H-M   'P 1'
#
loop_
_entity.id
_entity.type
_entity.pdbx_description
1 polymer ?
#
loop_
_entity_poly.entity_id
_entity_poly.type
_entity_poly.pdbx_seq_one_letter_code
_entity_poly.pdbx_strand_id
1 'polypeptide(L)' 'MPQDVRSVVARRGPSLMAIPGVVGVGIGGSAADPVIVVLVERLTPALRRALPGRLDGYPVEVEVSGPVTAS' A
#
# COMPACT_ATOMS: atom_id res chain seq x y z
N MET A 1 -1.55 13.23 19.38
CA MET A 1 -0.72 13.62 18.23
C MET A 1 -1.19 12.88 17.00
N PRO A 2 -1.59 13.59 15.98
CA PRO A 2 -1.94 12.91 14.75
C PRO A 2 -0.71 12.23 14.18
N GLN A 3 -0.90 11.03 13.69
CA GLN A 3 0.20 10.30 13.10
C GLN A 3 0.41 10.77 11.68
N ASP A 4 1.65 11.00 11.37
CA ASP A 4 2.11 11.33 10.04
C ASP A 4 2.01 10.08 9.18
N VAL A 5 1.67 10.23 7.91
CA VAL A 5 1.56 9.11 6.99
C VAL A 5 2.87 8.33 6.88
N ARG A 6 4.01 9.02 6.98
CA ARG A 6 5.31 8.35 6.96
C ARG A 6 5.49 7.43 8.15
N SER A 7 5.03 7.88 9.33
CA SER A 7 5.10 7.05 10.53
C SER A 7 4.22 5.83 10.41
N VAL A 8 3.06 5.98 9.81
CA VAL A 8 2.15 4.86 9.56
C VAL A 8 2.80 3.86 8.62
N VAL A 9 3.37 4.33 7.52
CA VAL A 9 4.04 3.45 6.57
C VAL A 9 5.23 2.76 7.22
N ALA A 10 5.98 3.47 8.05
CA ALA A 10 7.13 2.88 8.74
C ALA A 10 6.71 1.76 9.70
N ARG A 11 5.59 1.95 10.41
CA ARG A 11 5.11 0.95 11.36
C ARG A 11 4.34 -0.18 10.73
N ARG A 12 3.50 0.14 9.75
CA ARG A 12 2.61 -0.86 9.14
C ARG A 12 3.20 -1.48 7.88
N GLY A 13 4.20 -0.83 7.29
CA GLY A 13 4.84 -1.32 6.09
C GLY A 13 5.32 -2.76 6.19
N PRO A 14 6.06 -3.13 7.25
CA PRO A 14 6.51 -4.52 7.37
C PRO A 14 5.37 -5.53 7.39
N SER A 15 4.25 -5.20 8.04
CA SER A 15 3.08 -6.08 8.05
C SER A 15 2.48 -6.22 6.66
N LEU A 16 2.42 -5.13 5.91
CA LEU A 16 1.92 -5.16 4.54
C LEU A 16 2.86 -5.94 3.63
N MET A 17 4.15 -5.74 3.79
CA MET A 17 5.16 -6.46 3.00
C MET A 17 5.16 -7.96 3.29
N ALA A 18 4.67 -8.38 4.45
CA ALA A 18 4.55 -9.79 4.79
C ALA A 18 3.39 -10.47 4.05
N ILE A 19 2.48 -9.70 3.47
CA ILE A 19 1.35 -10.27 2.73
C ILE A 19 1.88 -10.81 1.39
N PRO A 20 1.62 -12.08 1.06
CA PRO A 20 2.08 -12.62 -0.21
C PRO A 20 1.50 -11.84 -1.39
N GLY A 21 2.35 -11.48 -2.33
CA GLY A 21 1.97 -10.71 -3.50
C GLY A 21 2.25 -9.22 -3.39
N VAL A 22 2.52 -8.72 -2.18
CA VAL A 22 2.88 -7.31 -1.99
C VAL A 22 4.37 -7.16 -2.27
N VAL A 23 4.72 -6.24 -3.16
CA VAL A 23 6.10 -6.01 -3.56
C VAL A 23 6.64 -4.66 -3.10
N GLY A 24 5.77 -3.79 -2.63
CA GLY A 24 6.22 -2.51 -2.12
C GLY A 24 5.11 -1.75 -1.43
N VAL A 25 5.49 -0.76 -0.64
CA VAL A 25 4.57 0.15 0.04
C VAL A 25 5.13 1.54 -0.12
N GLY A 26 4.27 2.48 -0.48
CA GLY A 26 4.69 3.85 -0.66
C GLY A 26 3.63 4.84 -0.23
N ILE A 27 3.89 6.09 -0.50
CA ILE A 27 2.99 7.18 -0.18
C ILE A 27 2.62 7.87 -1.49
N GLY A 28 1.34 8.04 -1.71
CA GLY A 28 0.83 8.74 -2.88
C GLY A 28 -0.11 9.85 -2.47
N GLY A 29 -0.89 10.32 -3.43
CA GLY A 29 -1.83 11.41 -3.21
C GLY A 29 -1.13 12.76 -3.16
N SER A 30 -1.68 13.67 -2.38
CA SER A 30 -1.11 15.00 -2.22
C SER A 30 -0.71 15.22 -0.76
N ALA A 31 0.00 16.32 -0.49
CA ALA A 31 0.38 16.66 0.87
C ALA A 31 -0.85 16.87 1.75
N ALA A 32 -1.95 17.37 1.17
CA ALA A 32 -3.18 17.60 1.91
C ALA A 32 -3.98 16.31 2.11
N ASP A 33 -3.91 15.40 1.14
CA ASP A 33 -4.65 14.15 1.16
C ASP A 33 -3.73 12.98 0.83
N PRO A 34 -2.83 12.61 1.74
CA PRO A 34 -1.93 11.51 1.48
C PRO A 34 -2.66 10.17 1.50
N VAL A 35 -2.21 9.24 0.68
CA VAL A 35 -2.72 7.89 0.65
C VAL A 35 -1.54 6.92 0.78
N ILE A 36 -1.83 5.75 1.33
CA ILE A 36 -0.85 4.67 1.40
C ILE A 36 -1.02 3.82 0.15
N VAL A 37 0.04 3.68 -0.62
CA VAL A 37 0.00 2.91 -1.86
C VAL A 37 0.66 1.57 -1.62
N VAL A 38 -0.07 0.50 -1.89
CA VAL A 38 0.46 -0.85 -1.79
C VAL A 38 0.68 -1.36 -3.21
N LEU A 39 1.92 -1.66 -3.50
CA LEU A 39 2.30 -2.18 -4.82
C LEU A 39 2.23 -3.69 -4.78
N VAL A 40 1.53 -4.27 -5.74
CA VAL A 40 1.37 -5.71 -5.83
C VAL A 40 1.79 -6.16 -7.22
N GLU A 41 2.31 -7.37 -7.31
CA GLU A 41 2.68 -7.94 -8.59
C GLU A 41 1.43 -8.26 -9.41
N ARG A 42 0.41 -8.74 -8.74
CA ARG A 42 -0.83 -9.12 -9.39
C ARG A 42 -1.96 -8.98 -8.37
N LEU A 43 -3.03 -8.34 -8.75
CA LEU A 43 -4.17 -8.19 -7.86
C LEU A 43 -5.09 -9.39 -8.00
N THR A 44 -5.21 -10.16 -6.92
CA THR A 44 -6.10 -11.32 -6.86
C THR A 44 -7.21 -11.03 -5.86
N PRO A 45 -8.34 -11.75 -5.94
CA PRO A 45 -9.40 -11.59 -4.94
C PRO A 45 -8.92 -11.88 -3.51
N ALA A 46 -8.04 -12.86 -3.35
CA ALA A 46 -7.49 -13.18 -2.03
C ALA A 46 -6.65 -12.03 -1.49
N LEU A 47 -5.83 -11.42 -2.34
CA LEU A 47 -5.00 -10.29 -1.97
C LEU A 47 -5.86 -9.08 -1.64
N ARG A 48 -6.89 -8.83 -2.42
CA ARG A 48 -7.80 -7.72 -2.18
C ARG A 48 -8.46 -7.85 -0.80
N ARG A 49 -8.83 -9.06 -0.41
CA ARG A 49 -9.41 -9.29 0.91
C ARG A 49 -8.41 -9.14 2.02
N ALA A 50 -7.15 -9.47 1.77
CA ALA A 50 -6.09 -9.39 2.76
C ALA A 50 -5.66 -7.95 3.03
N LEU A 51 -5.86 -7.06 2.07
CA LEU A 51 -5.41 -5.68 2.19
C LEU A 51 -6.50 -4.82 2.84
N PRO A 52 -6.14 -4.00 3.84
CA PRO A 52 -7.10 -3.10 4.46
C PRO A 52 -7.45 -1.96 3.52
N GLY A 53 -8.65 -1.41 3.66
CA GLY A 53 -9.05 -0.23 2.91
C GLY A 53 -8.53 1.06 3.52
N ARG A 54 -8.18 1.01 4.81
CA ARG A 54 -7.62 2.14 5.55
C ARG A 54 -6.62 1.67 6.56
N LEU A 55 -5.63 2.48 6.82
CA LEU A 55 -4.63 2.26 7.88
C LEU A 55 -4.47 3.54 8.67
N ASP A 56 -4.82 3.46 9.95
CA ASP A 56 -4.64 4.58 10.88
C ASP A 56 -5.21 5.90 10.33
N GLY A 57 -6.36 5.81 9.67
CA GLY A 57 -7.05 6.98 9.14
C GLY A 57 -6.69 7.37 7.73
N TYR A 58 -5.69 6.73 7.13
CA TYR A 58 -5.29 7.01 5.76
C TYR A 58 -5.87 5.98 4.81
N PRO A 59 -6.39 6.41 3.66
CA PRO A 59 -6.88 5.45 2.67
C PRO A 59 -5.72 4.64 2.09
N VAL A 60 -6.01 3.40 1.75
CA VAL A 60 -5.04 2.51 1.13
C VAL A 60 -5.46 2.28 -0.31
N GLU A 61 -4.54 2.57 -1.23
CA GLU A 61 -4.74 2.29 -2.65
C GLU A 61 -3.81 1.17 -3.07
N VAL A 62 -4.30 0.34 -3.96
CA VAL A 62 -3.53 -0.79 -4.48
C VAL A 62 -3.18 -0.52 -5.92
N GLU A 63 -1.90 -0.63 -6.25
CA GLU A 63 -1.43 -0.51 -7.62
C GLU A 63 -0.76 -1.79 -8.05
N VAL A 64 -1.03 -2.21 -9.27
CA VAL A 64 -0.36 -3.37 -9.84
C VAL A 64 0.94 -2.88 -10.44
N SER A 65 2.03 -3.42 -9.91
CA SER A 65 3.39 -3.08 -10.35
C SER A 65 4.04 -4.34 -10.91
N GLY A 66 3.37 -4.97 -11.85
CA GLY A 66 3.90 -6.16 -12.47
C GLY A 66 5.13 -5.85 -13.31
N PRO A 67 5.85 -6.89 -13.72
CA PRO A 67 7.01 -6.66 -14.55
C PRO A 67 6.58 -5.95 -15.83
N VAL A 68 7.18 -4.81 -16.06
CA VAL A 68 6.97 -4.10 -17.30
C VAL A 68 7.74 -4.89 -18.33
N THR A 69 7.04 -5.77 -19.01
CA THR A 69 7.66 -6.35 -20.18
C THR A 69 7.71 -5.25 -21.20
N ALA A 70 8.87 -4.78 -21.41
CA ALA A 70 9.11 -3.90 -22.55
C ALA A 70 8.99 -4.75 -23.80
N SER A 71 7.88 -4.81 -24.34
CA SER A 71 7.74 -5.43 -25.66
C SER A 71 7.28 -4.38 -26.63
#